data_89bdf649507aff4540da3b2b740fcd18
#
_entry.id   89bdf649507aff4540da3b2b740fcd18
#
_cell.length_a   1.000
_cell.length_b   1.000
_cell.length_c   1.000
_cell.angle_alpha   90.00
_cell.angle_beta   90.00
_cell.angle_gamma   90.00
#
_symmetry.space_group_name_H-M   'P 1'
#
loop_
_entity.id
_entity.type
_entity.pdbx_description
1 polymer ?
#
loop_
_entity_poly.entity_id
_entity_poly.type
_entity_poly.pdbx_seq_one_letter_code
_entity_poly.pdbx_strand_id
1 'polypeptide(L)'
;RDHLASSDRAAATMYVPLKQWYEKVLAEEATGGAKYKNKVKLKMLLKAFENKVYTGKDTYVSQIYTSLTTVFFGFIIASVIAIPLGLLCGLNEGINNAMNPIIQIFKPVSPLAWLPIVMIVVGAVYVSDDPMFEISFLNSAITVALCSLWPTLVNTALGVSTTNKDYLNVALVLKLGWFKKITKIIIPAAMPLIFTGLRLSLGVGWMVLIAAEMLAQNPGLGKFVWDMFQNGSSETLSMIMVAVFTIGIIGFMLDTIMLSLQEFVSFE
;
A
#
# COMPACT_ATOMS: atom_id res chain seq x y z
N ARG A 1 -3.01 6.92 -26.88
CA ARG A 1 -4.34 6.67 -27.52
C ARG A 1 -4.25 5.59 -28.59
N ASP A 2 -3.18 5.55 -29.40
CA ASP A 2 -3.06 4.60 -30.51
C ASP A 2 -2.78 3.16 -30.08
N HIS A 3 -2.10 2.94 -28.95
CA HIS A 3 -1.89 1.58 -28.38
C HIS A 3 -3.17 0.97 -27.81
N LEU A 4 -4.07 1.76 -27.21
CA LEU A 4 -5.38 1.31 -26.75
C LEU A 4 -6.24 0.89 -27.95
N ALA A 5 -6.22 1.65 -29.04
CA ALA A 5 -6.97 1.34 -30.25
C ALA A 5 -6.48 0.07 -30.97
N SER A 6 -5.17 -0.26 -30.91
CA SER A 6 -4.62 -1.49 -31.49
C SER A 6 -4.96 -2.73 -30.66
N SER A 7 -4.97 -2.64 -29.33
CA SER A 7 -5.36 -3.71 -28.40
C SER A 7 -6.86 -4.02 -28.51
N ASP A 8 -7.70 -3.01 -28.59
CA ASP A 8 -9.14 -3.17 -28.79
C ASP A 8 -9.46 -3.76 -30.18
N ARG A 9 -8.68 -3.40 -31.22
CA ARG A 9 -8.82 -4.01 -32.55
C ARG A 9 -8.42 -5.49 -32.54
N ALA A 10 -7.36 -5.89 -31.84
CA ALA A 10 -6.96 -7.30 -31.74
C ALA A 10 -8.00 -8.11 -30.95
N ALA A 11 -8.55 -7.59 -29.88
CA ALA A 11 -9.64 -8.21 -29.13
C ALA A 11 -10.93 -8.29 -29.96
N ALA A 12 -11.28 -7.24 -30.71
CA ALA A 12 -12.44 -7.23 -31.60
C ALA A 12 -12.29 -8.18 -32.78
N THR A 13 -11.09 -8.31 -33.38
CA THR A 13 -10.82 -9.25 -34.46
C THR A 13 -10.91 -10.72 -34.05
N MET A 14 -10.69 -11.02 -32.75
CA MET A 14 -10.83 -12.37 -32.21
C MET A 14 -12.26 -12.68 -31.72
N TYR A 15 -12.95 -11.67 -31.20
CA TYR A 15 -14.30 -11.79 -30.67
C TYR A 15 -15.36 -12.01 -31.74
N VAL A 16 -15.27 -11.29 -32.86
CA VAL A 16 -16.25 -11.38 -33.97
C VAL A 16 -16.29 -12.77 -34.60
N PRO A 17 -15.15 -13.41 -34.97
CA PRO A 17 -15.16 -14.78 -35.50
C PRO A 17 -15.65 -15.81 -34.47
N LEU A 18 -15.34 -15.63 -33.17
CA LEU A 18 -15.77 -16.54 -32.11
C LEU A 18 -17.27 -16.46 -31.87
N LYS A 19 -17.84 -15.25 -31.96
CA LYS A 19 -19.29 -15.01 -31.84
C LYS A 19 -20.05 -15.60 -33.05
N GLN A 20 -19.54 -15.38 -34.25
CA GLN A 20 -20.12 -15.96 -35.47
C GLN A 20 -20.04 -17.50 -35.46
N TRP A 21 -18.95 -18.06 -35.00
CA TRP A 21 -18.82 -19.52 -34.86
C TRP A 21 -19.78 -20.05 -33.78
N TYR A 22 -20.00 -19.35 -32.68
CA TYR A 22 -20.97 -19.71 -31.65
C TYR A 22 -22.41 -19.68 -32.16
N GLU A 23 -22.79 -18.65 -32.93
CA GLU A 23 -24.11 -18.55 -33.57
C GLU A 23 -24.31 -19.66 -34.56
N LYS A 24 -23.27 -20.08 -35.32
CA LYS A 24 -23.30 -21.20 -36.24
C LYS A 24 -23.49 -22.53 -35.49
N VAL A 25 -22.78 -22.74 -34.38
CA VAL A 25 -22.93 -23.93 -33.53
C VAL A 25 -24.31 -24.00 -32.89
N LEU A 26 -24.91 -22.87 -32.52
CA LEU A 26 -26.28 -22.77 -32.01
C LEU A 26 -27.31 -23.13 -33.10
N ALA A 27 -27.08 -22.67 -34.31
CA ALA A 27 -27.94 -22.97 -35.44
C ALA A 27 -27.85 -24.49 -35.85
N GLU A 28 -26.67 -25.11 -35.76
CA GLU A 28 -26.46 -26.54 -35.98
C GLU A 28 -27.07 -27.39 -34.86
N GLU A 29 -27.14 -26.89 -33.61
CA GLU A 29 -27.84 -27.56 -32.49
C GLU A 29 -29.36 -27.56 -32.64
N ALA A 30 -29.93 -26.49 -33.20
CA ALA A 30 -31.36 -26.46 -33.53
C ALA A 30 -31.73 -27.58 -34.53
N THR A 31 -30.76 -28.13 -35.23
CA THR A 31 -30.89 -29.28 -36.15
C THR A 31 -30.48 -30.64 -35.55
N GLY A 32 -30.15 -30.70 -34.24
CA GLY A 32 -29.97 -31.98 -33.49
C GLY A 32 -28.58 -32.61 -33.47
N GLY A 33 -27.51 -31.87 -33.83
CA GLY A 33 -26.19 -32.48 -34.09
C GLY A 33 -25.03 -32.26 -33.11
N ALA A 34 -25.12 -31.35 -32.10
CA ALA A 34 -23.93 -30.97 -31.33
C ALA A 34 -23.90 -31.45 -29.89
N LYS A 35 -22.74 -31.91 -29.41
CA LYS A 35 -22.52 -32.41 -28.06
C LYS A 35 -22.59 -31.31 -27.01
N TYR A 36 -23.49 -31.40 -26.05
CA TYR A 36 -23.76 -30.51 -24.92
C TYR A 36 -22.52 -29.94 -24.17
N LYS A 37 -21.45 -30.76 -24.04
CA LYS A 37 -20.18 -30.36 -23.37
C LYS A 37 -19.47 -29.18 -24.05
N ASN A 38 -19.55 -29.05 -25.35
CA ASN A 38 -18.85 -27.99 -26.11
C ASN A 38 -19.59 -26.64 -25.94
N LYS A 39 -20.92 -26.64 -25.77
CA LYS A 39 -21.75 -25.47 -25.55
C LYS A 39 -21.46 -24.78 -24.22
N VAL A 40 -21.36 -25.55 -23.13
CA VAL A 40 -21.07 -25.01 -21.80
C VAL A 40 -19.68 -24.37 -21.78
N LYS A 41 -18.68 -25.05 -22.35
CA LYS A 41 -17.31 -24.53 -22.44
C LYS A 41 -17.22 -23.28 -23.30
N LEU A 42 -17.95 -23.22 -24.39
CA LEU A 42 -17.98 -22.06 -25.29
C LEU A 42 -18.73 -20.87 -24.66
N LYS A 43 -19.84 -21.13 -23.97
CA LYS A 43 -20.58 -20.08 -23.23
C LYS A 43 -19.74 -19.50 -22.11
N MET A 44 -18.95 -20.33 -21.41
CA MET A 44 -17.99 -19.87 -20.40
C MET A 44 -16.87 -19.03 -21.02
N LEU A 45 -16.33 -19.44 -22.17
CA LEU A 45 -15.32 -18.68 -22.89
C LEU A 45 -15.86 -17.33 -23.40
N LEU A 46 -17.06 -17.29 -23.97
CA LEU A 46 -17.69 -16.03 -24.41
C LEU A 46 -17.97 -15.10 -23.24
N LYS A 47 -18.48 -15.63 -22.13
CA LYS A 47 -18.68 -14.86 -20.90
C LYS A 47 -17.37 -14.34 -20.31
N ALA A 48 -16.29 -15.13 -20.40
CA ALA A 48 -14.94 -14.72 -20.02
C ALA A 48 -14.39 -13.65 -20.96
N PHE A 49 -14.72 -13.68 -22.27
CA PHE A 49 -14.36 -12.63 -23.24
C PHE A 49 -15.21 -11.35 -23.10
N GLU A 50 -16.49 -11.46 -22.79
CA GLU A 50 -17.38 -10.33 -22.52
C GLU A 50 -17.00 -9.58 -21.23
N ASN A 51 -16.52 -10.31 -20.23
CA ASN A 51 -16.06 -9.73 -18.94
C ASN A 51 -14.54 -9.45 -18.91
N LYS A 52 -13.83 -9.62 -20.03
CA LYS A 52 -12.41 -9.26 -20.08
C LYS A 52 -12.27 -7.74 -20.05
N VAL A 53 -12.14 -7.23 -18.85
CA VAL A 53 -11.36 -6.04 -18.57
C VAL A 53 -9.96 -6.24 -19.19
N TYR A 54 -9.43 -5.20 -19.82
CA TYR A 54 -8.10 -5.14 -20.41
C TYR A 54 -7.06 -5.94 -19.59
N THR A 55 -6.58 -7.05 -20.15
CA THR A 55 -5.51 -7.90 -19.58
C THR A 55 -4.15 -7.61 -20.22
N GLY A 56 -3.98 -6.42 -20.82
CA GLY A 56 -2.67 -5.95 -21.26
C GLY A 56 -1.79 -5.55 -20.07
N LYS A 57 -0.51 -5.18 -20.33
CA LYS A 57 0.37 -4.62 -19.31
C LYS A 57 -0.32 -3.47 -18.61
N ASP A 58 -0.20 -3.42 -17.27
CA ASP A 58 -0.75 -2.33 -16.46
C ASP A 58 -0.31 -0.98 -17.01
N THR A 59 -1.26 -0.06 -17.12
CA THR A 59 -0.94 1.30 -17.58
C THR A 59 -0.08 1.99 -16.53
N TYR A 60 0.80 2.90 -16.96
CA TYR A 60 1.68 3.63 -16.03
C TYR A 60 0.90 4.36 -14.93
N VAL A 61 -0.28 4.90 -15.25
CA VAL A 61 -1.17 5.55 -14.28
C VAL A 61 -1.76 4.55 -13.29
N SER A 62 -2.11 3.34 -13.75
CA SER A 62 -2.56 2.25 -12.86
C SER A 62 -1.48 1.85 -11.86
N GLN A 63 -0.21 1.79 -12.30
CA GLN A 63 0.92 1.48 -11.43
C GLN A 63 1.16 2.56 -10.37
N ILE A 64 1.01 3.84 -10.72
CA ILE A 64 1.04 4.95 -9.75
C ILE A 64 -0.06 4.76 -8.70
N TYR A 65 -1.28 4.47 -9.15
CA TYR A 65 -2.41 4.25 -8.24
C TYR A 65 -2.19 3.05 -7.31
N THR A 66 -1.66 1.94 -7.83
CA THR A 66 -1.31 0.76 -7.03
C THR A 66 -0.26 1.10 -5.97
N SER A 67 0.81 1.82 -6.33
CA SER A 67 1.83 2.24 -5.37
C SER A 67 1.25 3.15 -4.28
N LEU A 68 0.42 4.14 -4.65
CA LEU A 68 -0.22 5.02 -3.68
C LEU A 68 -1.15 4.25 -2.73
N THR A 69 -2.01 3.38 -3.25
CA THR A 69 -2.91 2.58 -2.41
C THR A 69 -2.13 1.65 -1.47
N THR A 70 -1.06 1.03 -1.95
CA THR A 70 -0.22 0.13 -1.14
C THR A 70 0.49 0.88 -0.02
N VAL A 71 1.09 2.05 -0.30
CA VAL A 71 1.76 2.85 0.75
C VAL A 71 0.78 3.37 1.78
N PHE A 72 -0.37 3.90 1.36
CA PHE A 72 -1.36 4.39 2.31
C PHE A 72 -1.94 3.27 3.17
N PHE A 73 -2.20 2.10 2.61
CA PHE A 73 -2.67 0.95 3.37
C PHE A 73 -1.65 0.51 4.44
N GLY A 74 -0.38 0.36 4.06
CA GLY A 74 0.70 0.04 5.00
C GLY A 74 0.92 1.13 6.05
N PHE A 75 0.88 2.40 5.65
CA PHE A 75 1.01 3.56 6.54
C PHE A 75 -0.13 3.66 7.56
N ILE A 76 -1.38 3.39 7.16
CA ILE A 76 -2.53 3.37 8.07
C ILE A 76 -2.37 2.27 9.11
N ILE A 77 -2.01 1.05 8.68
CA ILE A 77 -1.75 -0.06 9.61
C ILE A 77 -0.65 0.31 10.61
N ALA A 78 0.47 0.85 10.11
CA ALA A 78 1.58 1.31 10.96
C ALA A 78 1.11 2.36 11.98
N SER A 79 0.36 3.36 11.54
CA SER A 79 -0.11 4.46 12.37
C SER A 79 -1.09 4.01 13.46
N VAL A 80 -2.03 3.12 13.11
CA VAL A 80 -3.01 2.54 14.05
C VAL A 80 -2.32 1.74 15.17
N ILE A 81 -1.18 1.12 14.87
CA ILE A 81 -0.38 0.37 15.87
C ILE A 81 0.58 1.33 16.62
N ALA A 82 1.28 2.18 15.88
CA ALA A 82 2.36 3.01 16.43
C ALA A 82 1.87 4.10 17.38
N ILE A 83 0.74 4.75 17.08
CA ILE A 83 0.22 5.84 17.93
C ILE A 83 -0.19 5.32 19.31
N PRO A 84 -1.02 4.26 19.45
CA PRO A 84 -1.34 3.72 20.78
C PRO A 84 -0.11 3.21 21.55
N LEU A 85 0.80 2.50 20.89
CA LEU A 85 2.03 2.04 21.51
C LEU A 85 2.92 3.21 21.96
N GLY A 86 3.06 4.24 21.12
CA GLY A 86 3.80 5.45 21.45
C GLY A 86 3.19 6.22 22.61
N LEU A 87 1.84 6.32 22.68
CA LEU A 87 1.14 6.89 23.83
C LEU A 87 1.44 6.10 25.11
N LEU A 88 1.40 4.78 25.07
CA LEU A 88 1.72 3.93 26.23
C LEU A 88 3.17 4.11 26.68
N CYS A 89 4.11 4.14 25.74
CA CYS A 89 5.53 4.39 26.03
C CYS A 89 5.76 5.77 26.64
N GLY A 90 5.13 6.82 26.08
CA GLY A 90 5.29 8.19 26.56
C GLY A 90 4.64 8.45 27.92
N LEU A 91 3.58 7.71 28.27
CA LEU A 91 2.89 7.83 29.56
C LEU A 91 3.56 7.06 30.70
N ASN A 92 4.36 6.03 30.40
CA ASN A 92 4.94 5.14 31.38
C ASN A 92 6.42 4.85 31.08
N GLU A 93 7.31 5.35 31.93
CA GLU A 93 8.76 5.13 31.78
C GLU A 93 9.16 3.65 31.82
N GLY A 94 8.46 2.82 32.59
CA GLY A 94 8.71 1.38 32.65
C GLY A 94 8.44 0.69 31.31
N ILE A 95 7.31 1.06 30.66
CA ILE A 95 6.97 0.55 29.31
C ILE A 95 7.98 1.07 28.29
N ASN A 96 8.33 2.36 28.37
CA ASN A 96 9.33 2.93 27.47
C ASN A 96 10.68 2.25 27.57
N ASN A 97 11.17 2.00 28.79
CA ASN A 97 12.42 1.32 29.02
C ASN A 97 12.40 -0.15 28.54
N ALA A 98 11.27 -0.84 28.65
CA ALA A 98 11.10 -2.19 28.13
C ALA A 98 11.02 -2.23 26.60
N MET A 99 10.38 -1.22 25.96
CA MET A 99 10.23 -1.13 24.51
C MET A 99 11.49 -0.62 23.82
N ASN A 100 12.29 0.19 24.48
CA ASN A 100 13.47 0.83 23.88
C ASN A 100 14.47 -0.17 23.25
N PRO A 101 14.87 -1.29 23.90
CA PRO A 101 15.72 -2.30 23.27
C PRO A 101 15.08 -2.88 21.99
N ILE A 102 13.78 -3.15 22.01
CA ILE A 102 13.03 -3.68 20.87
C ILE A 102 13.07 -2.69 19.70
N ILE A 103 12.79 -1.41 19.98
CA ILE A 103 12.86 -0.34 18.98
C ILE A 103 14.26 -0.25 18.39
N GLN A 104 15.32 -0.28 19.23
CA GLN A 104 16.70 -0.17 18.75
C GLN A 104 17.14 -1.34 17.89
N ILE A 105 16.64 -2.56 18.14
CA ILE A 105 16.96 -3.76 17.36
C ILE A 105 16.22 -3.74 16.02
N PHE A 106 14.92 -3.44 16.01
CA PHE A 106 14.09 -3.59 14.83
C PHE A 106 14.07 -2.37 13.90
N LYS A 107 14.26 -1.15 14.43
CA LYS A 107 14.29 0.09 13.64
C LYS A 107 15.34 0.10 12.52
N PRO A 108 16.58 -0.38 12.71
CA PRO A 108 17.60 -0.40 11.66
C PRO A 108 17.48 -1.60 10.70
N VAL A 109 16.52 -2.51 10.90
CA VAL A 109 16.39 -3.68 10.02
C VAL A 109 15.98 -3.25 8.63
N SER A 110 16.75 -3.70 7.62
CA SER A 110 16.49 -3.40 6.22
C SER A 110 15.12 -3.93 5.76
N PRO A 111 14.37 -3.16 4.97
CA PRO A 111 13.14 -3.62 4.33
C PRO A 111 13.31 -4.92 3.53
N LEU A 112 14.48 -5.09 2.91
CA LEU A 112 14.82 -6.28 2.13
C LEU A 112 14.94 -7.53 3.00
N ALA A 113 15.27 -7.37 4.28
CA ALA A 113 15.30 -8.48 5.25
C ALA A 113 13.88 -8.83 5.77
N TRP A 114 13.00 -7.83 5.88
CA TRP A 114 11.61 -8.04 6.30
C TRP A 114 10.78 -8.78 5.26
N LEU A 115 10.97 -8.45 3.98
CA LEU A 115 10.11 -8.94 2.90
C LEU A 115 10.04 -10.48 2.80
N PRO A 116 11.15 -11.25 2.82
CA PRO A 116 11.06 -12.71 2.78
C PRO A 116 10.29 -13.30 3.96
N ILE A 117 10.45 -12.72 5.15
CA ILE A 117 9.71 -13.15 6.35
C ILE A 117 8.21 -12.90 6.17
N VAL A 118 7.86 -11.69 5.69
CA VAL A 118 6.47 -11.31 5.41
C VAL A 118 5.86 -12.24 4.36
N MET A 119 6.58 -12.53 3.28
CA MET A 119 6.10 -13.44 2.22
C MET A 119 5.80 -14.85 2.74
N ILE A 120 6.66 -15.39 3.62
CA ILE A 120 6.44 -16.71 4.23
C ILE A 120 5.21 -16.68 5.13
N VAL A 121 5.10 -15.66 5.99
CA VAL A 121 3.99 -15.53 6.95
C VAL A 121 2.66 -15.29 6.23
N VAL A 122 2.62 -14.36 5.29
CA VAL A 122 1.41 -14.07 4.50
C VAL A 122 1.01 -15.29 3.67
N GLY A 123 1.96 -15.96 3.01
CA GLY A 123 1.69 -17.16 2.23
C GLY A 123 1.20 -18.35 3.06
N ALA A 124 1.54 -18.41 4.36
CA ALA A 124 1.06 -19.44 5.27
C ALA A 124 -0.32 -19.12 5.89
N VAL A 125 -0.62 -17.84 6.13
CA VAL A 125 -1.84 -17.42 6.84
C VAL A 125 -2.95 -17.03 5.88
N TYR A 126 -2.61 -16.40 4.76
CA TYR A 126 -3.56 -15.89 3.78
C TYR A 126 -3.73 -16.88 2.61
N VAL A 127 -4.37 -18.01 2.91
CA VAL A 127 -4.73 -19.05 1.92
C VAL A 127 -6.23 -18.98 1.70
N SER A 128 -6.66 -18.45 0.55
CA SER A 128 -8.08 -18.36 0.15
C SER A 128 -8.21 -18.66 -1.33
N ASP A 129 -9.27 -19.38 -1.70
CA ASP A 129 -9.60 -19.66 -3.11
C ASP A 129 -10.11 -18.41 -3.86
N ASP A 130 -10.60 -17.39 -3.12
CA ASP A 130 -11.02 -16.09 -3.64
C ASP A 130 -10.48 -14.97 -2.73
N PRO A 131 -9.21 -14.59 -2.89
CA PRO A 131 -8.57 -13.61 -2.02
C PRO A 131 -9.10 -12.20 -2.30
N MET A 132 -9.52 -11.48 -1.26
CA MET A 132 -9.97 -10.08 -1.34
C MET A 132 -8.84 -9.14 -1.81
N PHE A 133 -7.60 -9.45 -1.47
CA PHE A 133 -6.41 -8.70 -1.87
C PHE A 133 -5.40 -9.64 -2.53
N GLU A 134 -4.66 -9.14 -3.51
CA GLU A 134 -3.54 -9.88 -4.07
C GLU A 134 -2.44 -10.11 -3.02
N ILE A 135 -1.82 -11.29 -3.03
CA ILE A 135 -0.75 -11.64 -2.09
C ILE A 135 0.44 -10.67 -2.22
N SER A 136 0.76 -10.25 -3.44
CA SER A 136 1.82 -9.27 -3.73
C SER A 136 1.56 -7.91 -3.08
N PHE A 137 0.30 -7.44 -3.12
CA PHE A 137 -0.15 -6.22 -2.45
C PHE A 137 0.03 -6.32 -0.92
N LEU A 138 -0.46 -7.42 -0.30
CA LEU A 138 -0.32 -7.63 1.14
C LEU A 138 1.14 -7.71 1.58
N ASN A 139 1.99 -8.42 0.83
CA ASN A 139 3.42 -8.52 1.11
C ASN A 139 4.07 -7.13 1.13
N SER A 140 3.78 -6.31 0.12
CA SER A 140 4.31 -4.96 0.03
C SER A 140 3.77 -4.05 1.14
N ALA A 141 2.46 -4.07 1.39
CA ALA A 141 1.81 -3.23 2.39
C ALA A 141 2.25 -3.56 3.82
N ILE A 142 2.36 -4.85 4.18
CA ILE A 142 2.83 -5.27 5.52
C ILE A 142 4.31 -4.91 5.70
N THR A 143 5.15 -5.07 4.67
CA THR A 143 6.56 -4.66 4.72
C THR A 143 6.68 -3.15 4.96
N VAL A 144 5.88 -2.34 4.24
CA VAL A 144 5.78 -0.90 4.48
C VAL A 144 5.35 -0.62 5.92
N ALA A 145 4.32 -1.31 6.42
CA ALA A 145 3.82 -1.11 7.77
C ALA A 145 4.89 -1.37 8.83
N LEU A 146 5.63 -2.48 8.73
CA LEU A 146 6.70 -2.83 9.67
C LEU A 146 7.84 -1.82 9.70
N CYS A 147 8.21 -1.26 8.53
CA CYS A 147 9.30 -0.28 8.45
C CYS A 147 8.87 1.13 8.87
N SER A 148 7.65 1.54 8.54
CA SER A 148 7.13 2.88 8.83
C SER A 148 6.54 3.03 10.24
N LEU A 149 6.39 1.96 11.00
CA LEU A 149 5.88 1.98 12.37
C LEU A 149 6.79 2.77 13.32
N TRP A 150 8.11 2.60 13.22
CA TRP A 150 9.07 3.09 14.20
C TRP A 150 9.15 4.62 14.33
N PRO A 151 9.21 5.41 13.25
CA PRO A 151 9.24 6.87 13.38
C PRO A 151 8.01 7.44 14.07
N THR A 152 6.82 6.94 13.75
CA THR A 152 5.57 7.38 14.41
C THR A 152 5.58 6.99 15.89
N LEU A 153 5.97 5.77 16.24
CA LEU A 153 6.02 5.31 17.62
C LEU A 153 6.95 6.16 18.48
N VAL A 154 8.19 6.37 18.02
CA VAL A 154 9.20 7.12 18.76
C VAL A 154 8.81 8.59 18.94
N ASN A 155 8.32 9.24 17.87
CA ASN A 155 7.90 10.64 17.95
C ASN A 155 6.63 10.83 18.79
N THR A 156 5.70 9.86 18.74
CA THR A 156 4.52 9.88 19.63
C THR A 156 4.94 9.74 21.10
N ALA A 157 5.82 8.79 21.42
CA ALA A 157 6.32 8.60 22.77
C ALA A 157 7.04 9.86 23.27
N LEU A 158 7.88 10.47 22.44
CA LEU A 158 8.56 11.72 22.73
C LEU A 158 7.56 12.86 22.98
N GLY A 159 6.56 13.04 22.11
CA GLY A 159 5.56 14.08 22.25
C GLY A 159 4.77 14.01 23.55
N VAL A 160 4.43 12.79 23.94
CA VAL A 160 3.73 12.52 25.20
C VAL A 160 4.63 12.78 26.42
N SER A 161 5.87 12.27 26.38
CA SER A 161 6.81 12.41 27.54
C SER A 161 7.28 13.85 27.75
N THR A 162 7.32 14.67 26.71
CA THR A 162 7.73 16.08 26.74
C THR A 162 6.57 17.05 26.99
N THR A 163 5.34 16.54 27.19
CA THR A 163 4.17 17.38 27.53
C THR A 163 4.44 18.20 28.80
N ASN A 164 4.18 19.53 28.72
CA ASN A 164 4.42 20.44 29.83
C ASN A 164 3.69 19.99 31.12
N LYS A 165 4.43 19.97 32.22
CA LYS A 165 3.90 19.61 33.55
C LYS A 165 2.75 20.53 34.02
N ASP A 166 2.70 21.76 33.54
CA ASP A 166 1.63 22.70 33.88
C ASP A 166 0.27 22.20 33.34
N TYR A 167 0.23 21.66 32.12
CA TYR A 167 -1.00 21.06 31.58
C TYR A 167 -1.44 19.82 32.38
N LEU A 168 -0.48 19.06 32.89
CA LEU A 168 -0.78 17.89 33.73
C LEU A 168 -1.31 18.33 35.09
N ASN A 169 -0.78 19.45 35.68
CA ASN A 169 -1.24 20.03 36.92
C ASN A 169 -2.67 20.58 36.79
N VAL A 170 -2.98 21.26 35.69
CA VAL A 170 -4.35 21.69 35.36
C VAL A 170 -5.32 20.51 35.34
N ALA A 171 -4.91 19.40 34.72
CA ALA A 171 -5.72 18.17 34.68
C ALA A 171 -6.02 17.62 36.08
N LEU A 172 -5.05 17.73 37.02
CA LEU A 172 -5.20 17.28 38.40
C LEU A 172 -6.15 18.21 39.18
N VAL A 173 -6.00 19.52 39.02
CA VAL A 173 -6.90 20.53 39.66
C VAL A 173 -8.34 20.33 39.20
N LEU A 174 -8.55 20.09 37.89
CA LEU A 174 -9.87 19.83 37.30
C LEU A 174 -10.39 18.40 37.57
N LYS A 175 -9.63 17.59 38.33
CA LYS A 175 -9.97 16.20 38.66
C LYS A 175 -10.41 15.40 37.41
N LEU A 176 -9.72 15.58 36.26
CA LEU A 176 -10.05 14.88 35.03
C LEU A 176 -9.73 13.37 35.15
N GLY A 177 -10.70 12.54 34.78
CA GLY A 177 -10.47 11.11 34.67
C GLY A 177 -9.40 10.80 33.61
N TRP A 178 -8.74 9.62 33.74
CA TRP A 178 -7.61 9.17 32.91
C TRP A 178 -7.86 9.34 31.40
N PHE A 179 -9.01 8.90 30.90
CA PHE A 179 -9.36 9.00 29.48
C PHE A 179 -9.51 10.47 29.01
N LYS A 180 -10.15 11.32 29.82
CA LYS A 180 -10.28 12.76 29.51
C LYS A 180 -8.95 13.49 29.54
N LYS A 181 -8.04 13.10 30.44
CA LYS A 181 -6.68 13.63 30.51
C LYS A 181 -5.91 13.33 29.22
N ILE A 182 -5.97 12.07 28.74
CA ILE A 182 -5.28 11.67 27.50
C ILE A 182 -5.86 12.40 26.28
N THR A 183 -7.17 12.34 26.09
CA THR A 183 -7.80 12.83 24.86
C THR A 183 -7.88 14.36 24.77
N LYS A 184 -7.99 15.07 25.92
CA LYS A 184 -8.18 16.52 25.92
C LYS A 184 -6.92 17.33 26.24
N ILE A 185 -5.88 16.69 26.75
CA ILE A 185 -4.65 17.40 27.16
C ILE A 185 -3.44 16.78 26.49
N ILE A 186 -3.19 15.48 26.70
CA ILE A 186 -1.95 14.87 26.28
C ILE A 186 -1.87 14.73 24.75
N ILE A 187 -2.92 14.19 24.12
CA ILE A 187 -2.95 14.05 22.66
C ILE A 187 -2.83 15.40 21.96
N PRO A 188 -3.64 16.42 22.26
CA PRO A 188 -3.48 17.75 21.64
C PRO A 188 -2.09 18.36 21.85
N ALA A 189 -1.52 18.26 23.07
CA ALA A 189 -0.18 18.75 23.34
C ALA A 189 0.93 17.99 22.59
N ALA A 190 0.75 16.69 22.38
CA ALA A 190 1.69 15.85 21.64
C ALA A 190 1.50 15.87 20.11
N MET A 191 0.40 16.45 19.61
CA MET A 191 0.03 16.46 18.18
C MET A 191 1.17 16.91 17.25
N PRO A 192 1.90 18.01 17.50
CA PRO A 192 2.97 18.44 16.60
C PRO A 192 4.04 17.34 16.38
N LEU A 193 4.41 16.63 17.45
CA LEU A 193 5.38 15.53 17.38
C LEU A 193 4.78 14.25 16.80
N ILE A 194 3.49 13.96 17.04
CA ILE A 194 2.79 12.86 16.39
C ILE A 194 2.79 13.08 14.87
N PHE A 195 2.45 14.27 14.38
CA PHE A 195 2.48 14.60 12.96
C PHE A 195 3.89 14.57 12.36
N THR A 196 4.89 15.03 13.12
CA THR A 196 6.30 14.85 12.72
C THR A 196 6.63 13.36 12.51
N GLY A 197 6.20 12.50 13.44
CA GLY A 197 6.36 11.06 13.33
C GLY A 197 5.65 10.46 12.12
N LEU A 198 4.40 10.85 11.87
CA LEU A 198 3.61 10.42 10.73
C LEU A 198 4.26 10.83 9.39
N ARG A 199 4.74 12.07 9.29
CA ARG A 199 5.45 12.57 8.12
C ARG A 199 6.70 11.74 7.82
N LEU A 200 7.54 11.51 8.82
CA LEU A 200 8.73 10.67 8.69
C LEU A 200 8.38 9.23 8.32
N SER A 201 7.33 8.67 8.91
CA SER A 201 6.84 7.33 8.60
C SER A 201 6.36 7.19 7.17
N LEU A 202 5.61 8.17 6.65
CA LEU A 202 5.15 8.14 5.27
C LEU A 202 6.34 8.24 4.29
N GLY A 203 7.32 9.09 4.57
CA GLY A 203 8.55 9.20 3.79
C GLY A 203 9.35 7.90 3.75
N VAL A 204 9.56 7.26 4.91
CA VAL A 204 10.20 5.93 5.00
C VAL A 204 9.36 4.89 4.28
N GLY A 205 8.04 4.88 4.49
CA GLY A 205 7.11 3.94 3.85
C GLY A 205 7.16 4.05 2.33
N TRP A 206 7.23 5.26 1.77
CA TRP A 206 7.34 5.48 0.33
C TRP A 206 8.64 4.91 -0.25
N MET A 207 9.78 5.14 0.41
CA MET A 207 11.07 4.58 -0.02
C MET A 207 11.08 3.04 0.04
N VAL A 208 10.54 2.48 1.12
CA VAL A 208 10.45 1.03 1.35
C VAL A 208 9.54 0.37 0.32
N LEU A 209 8.42 1.02 -0.02
CA LEU A 209 7.44 0.50 -0.98
C LEU A 209 8.08 0.14 -2.32
N ILE A 210 8.91 1.02 -2.86
CA ILE A 210 9.54 0.82 -4.18
C ILE A 210 10.36 -0.47 -4.18
N ALA A 211 11.16 -0.70 -3.13
CA ALA A 211 11.93 -1.95 -3.00
C ALA A 211 11.01 -3.18 -2.77
N ALA A 212 9.94 -3.03 -1.99
CA ALA A 212 8.99 -4.11 -1.74
C ALA A 212 8.23 -4.51 -3.00
N GLU A 213 7.79 -3.55 -3.82
CA GLU A 213 7.13 -3.81 -5.10
C GLU A 213 8.02 -4.54 -6.11
N MET A 214 9.32 -4.18 -6.15
CA MET A 214 10.30 -4.86 -7.02
C MET A 214 10.42 -6.33 -6.68
N LEU A 215 10.48 -6.69 -5.41
CA LEU A 215 10.73 -8.06 -4.96
C LEU A 215 9.43 -8.87 -4.81
N ALA A 216 8.37 -8.28 -4.28
CA ALA A 216 7.06 -8.93 -4.15
C ALA A 216 6.30 -9.01 -5.49
N GLN A 217 6.81 -8.35 -6.54
CA GLN A 217 6.19 -8.28 -7.87
C GLN A 217 4.77 -7.67 -7.84
N ASN A 218 4.53 -6.76 -6.89
CA ASN A 218 3.29 -5.98 -6.84
C ASN A 218 3.26 -5.00 -8.02
N PRO A 219 2.18 -4.91 -8.82
CA PRO A 219 2.12 -4.15 -10.08
C PRO A 219 2.10 -2.62 -9.88
N GLY A 220 3.14 -2.10 -9.22
CA GLY A 220 3.38 -0.69 -8.96
C GLY A 220 4.61 -0.13 -9.69
N LEU A 221 5.01 1.10 -9.32
CA LEU A 221 6.16 1.81 -9.90
C LEU A 221 7.48 1.07 -9.67
N GLY A 222 7.65 0.41 -8.50
CA GLY A 222 8.84 -0.37 -8.21
C GLY A 222 9.00 -1.54 -9.16
N LYS A 223 7.92 -2.29 -9.40
CA LYS A 223 7.92 -3.37 -10.39
C LYS A 223 8.19 -2.85 -11.79
N PHE A 224 7.60 -1.73 -12.19
CA PHE A 224 7.87 -1.10 -13.48
C PHE A 224 9.36 -0.83 -13.69
N VAL A 225 10.03 -0.23 -12.71
CA VAL A 225 11.48 0.01 -12.76
C VAL A 225 12.25 -1.30 -12.93
N TRP A 226 11.86 -2.35 -12.21
CA TRP A 226 12.50 -3.66 -12.28
C TRP A 226 12.31 -4.33 -13.64
N ASP A 227 11.09 -4.32 -14.17
CA ASP A 227 10.76 -4.88 -15.47
C ASP A 227 11.53 -4.17 -16.61
N MET A 228 11.65 -2.83 -16.53
CA MET A 228 12.44 -2.06 -17.49
C MET A 228 13.93 -2.37 -17.38
N PHE A 229 14.46 -2.50 -16.17
CA PHE A 229 15.86 -2.88 -15.95
C PHE A 229 16.17 -4.27 -16.55
N GLN A 230 15.30 -5.26 -16.37
CA GLN A 230 15.47 -6.61 -16.91
C GLN A 230 15.39 -6.64 -18.45
N ASN A 231 14.61 -5.77 -19.08
CA ASN A 231 14.49 -5.72 -20.54
C ASN A 231 15.76 -5.26 -21.27
N GLY A 232 16.62 -4.47 -20.63
CA GLY A 232 18.00 -4.16 -21.06
C GLY A 232 18.18 -3.45 -22.41
N SER A 233 17.14 -2.83 -22.99
CA SER A 233 17.23 -2.08 -24.23
C SER A 233 17.63 -0.61 -24.00
N SER A 234 18.14 0.09 -25.02
CA SER A 234 18.50 1.50 -24.91
C SER A 234 17.31 2.42 -24.57
N GLU A 235 16.10 2.05 -24.97
CA GLU A 235 14.88 2.80 -24.66
C GLU A 235 14.44 2.62 -23.21
N THR A 236 14.77 1.49 -22.57
CA THR A 236 14.38 1.21 -21.18
C THR A 236 15.08 2.14 -20.18
N LEU A 237 16.27 2.64 -20.49
CA LEU A 237 16.95 3.60 -19.63
C LEU A 237 16.15 4.90 -19.49
N SER A 238 15.61 5.43 -20.59
CA SER A 238 14.77 6.64 -20.56
C SER A 238 13.48 6.41 -19.77
N MET A 239 12.86 5.23 -19.88
CA MET A 239 11.67 4.87 -19.11
C MET A 239 11.95 4.75 -17.61
N ILE A 240 13.11 4.17 -17.23
CA ILE A 240 13.56 4.10 -15.83
C ILE A 240 13.76 5.52 -15.28
N MET A 241 14.42 6.42 -16.04
CA MET A 241 14.60 7.81 -15.61
C MET A 241 13.26 8.52 -15.38
N VAL A 242 12.30 8.37 -16.29
CA VAL A 242 10.94 8.91 -16.10
C VAL A 242 10.30 8.37 -14.82
N ALA A 243 10.43 7.06 -14.57
CA ALA A 243 9.87 6.45 -13.36
C ALA A 243 10.53 7.00 -12.08
N VAL A 244 11.86 7.15 -12.06
CA VAL A 244 12.61 7.72 -10.93
C VAL A 244 12.17 9.15 -10.65
N PHE A 245 12.03 10.00 -11.68
CA PHE A 245 11.51 11.36 -11.51
C PHE A 245 10.06 11.35 -11.00
N THR A 246 9.22 10.47 -11.52
CA THR A 246 7.83 10.35 -11.06
C THR A 246 7.77 9.95 -9.58
N ILE A 247 8.58 8.96 -9.17
CA ILE A 247 8.68 8.52 -7.76
C ILE A 247 9.13 9.69 -6.87
N GLY A 248 10.13 10.46 -7.32
CA GLY A 248 10.62 11.64 -6.61
C GLY A 248 9.55 12.74 -6.46
N ILE A 249 8.83 13.04 -7.53
CA ILE A 249 7.75 14.05 -7.53
C ILE A 249 6.62 13.62 -6.59
N ILE A 250 6.18 12.37 -6.66
CA ILE A 250 5.12 11.85 -5.78
C ILE A 250 5.59 11.88 -4.32
N GLY A 251 6.82 11.44 -4.03
CA GLY A 251 7.38 11.50 -2.68
C GLY A 251 7.41 12.94 -2.13
N PHE A 252 7.83 13.91 -2.95
CA PHE A 252 7.80 15.33 -2.59
C PHE A 252 6.37 15.85 -2.33
N MET A 253 5.39 15.45 -3.16
CA MET A 253 3.99 15.81 -2.96
C MET A 253 3.44 15.23 -1.66
N LEU A 254 3.73 13.96 -1.36
CA LEU A 254 3.30 13.31 -0.12
C LEU A 254 3.90 14.00 1.11
N ASP A 255 5.18 14.35 1.07
CA ASP A 255 5.85 15.09 2.15
C ASP A 255 5.25 16.49 2.35
N THR A 256 4.99 17.22 1.26
CA THR A 256 4.38 18.55 1.28
C THR A 256 2.96 18.53 1.86
N ILE A 257 2.14 17.53 1.47
CA ILE A 257 0.80 17.34 2.02
C ILE A 257 0.87 17.09 3.53
N MET A 258 1.77 16.22 3.97
CA MET A 258 1.93 15.92 5.40
C MET A 258 2.44 17.14 6.19
N LEU A 259 3.33 17.95 5.59
CA LEU A 259 3.79 19.20 6.20
C LEU A 259 2.63 20.18 6.38
N SER A 260 1.82 20.38 5.36
CA SER A 260 0.65 21.28 5.44
C SER A 260 -0.37 20.82 6.49
N LEU A 261 -0.58 19.50 6.61
CA LEU A 261 -1.43 18.93 7.66
C LEU A 261 -0.83 19.14 9.06
N GLN A 262 0.49 19.00 9.18
CA GLN A 262 1.21 19.25 10.43
C GLN A 262 1.09 20.72 10.85
N GLU A 263 1.30 21.66 9.93
CA GLU A 263 1.16 23.08 10.19
C GLU A 263 -0.26 23.45 10.62
N PHE A 264 -1.27 22.93 9.92
CA PHE A 264 -2.68 23.16 10.26
C PHE A 264 -3.02 22.75 11.70
N VAL A 265 -2.49 21.60 12.14
CA VAL A 265 -2.73 21.07 13.50
C VAL A 265 -1.85 21.74 14.56
N SER A 266 -0.69 22.29 14.17
CA SER A 266 0.26 22.92 15.09
C SER A 266 -0.08 24.40 15.40
N PHE A 267 -0.98 25.01 14.64
CA PHE A 267 -1.37 26.43 14.82
C PHE A 267 -2.48 26.66 15.87
N GLU A 268 -3.06 25.60 16.46
CA GLU A 268 -3.99 25.68 17.59
C GLU A 268 -3.27 25.29 18.92
#